data_5fe78550c2777d6f07dbe2e6af173643
#
_entry.id   5fe78550c2777d6f07dbe2e6af173643
#
_cell.length_a   1.000
_cell.length_b   1.000
_cell.length_c   1.000
_cell.angle_alpha   90.00
_cell.angle_beta   90.00
_cell.angle_gamma   90.00
#
_symmetry.space_group_name_H-M   'P 1'
#
loop_
_entity.id
_entity.type
_entity.pdbx_description
1 polymer ?
#
loop_
_entity_poly.entity_id
_entity_poly.type
_entity_poly.pdbx_seq_one_letter_code
_entity_poly.pdbx_strand_id
1 'polypeptide(L)'
;YVSEEGPKTQRIKKLAIMDQDGANNKFLTLGNELVLTPRFNPASQMVTYLSYFKNKPRVYLLDIETGTQEVVGDFPGMTFAPRFSPDGKKIVMSYSDPDVGNSEIYILDLQTRSSKRITDNSSIDVSGSFSPDGKKIVFNSDRTGRRHIYIIGNDGKNLKRISREAGSYYTPVWSPRGDMIAFTKQEGGQFYIGVMEIDGSNERMIAKSFHVEGPTWSPNGRYLMYFKEDRTASDGSGGESSLFSIDLTGYNERKIITPLGASDPAWSPLM
;
A
#
# COMPACT_ATOMS: atom_id res chain seq x y z
N TYR A 1 -9.43 3.61 -4.93
CA TYR A 1 -9.59 3.62 -3.49
C TYR A 1 -10.55 2.52 -3.04
N VAL A 2 -10.54 2.24 -1.75
CA VAL A 2 -11.52 1.36 -1.12
C VAL A 2 -12.65 2.23 -0.56
N SER A 3 -13.89 2.00 -1.02
CA SER A 3 -15.09 2.64 -0.51
C SER A 3 -15.74 1.76 0.57
N GLU A 4 -16.20 2.37 1.65
CA GLU A 4 -16.84 1.69 2.78
C GLU A 4 -18.35 1.91 2.74
N GLU A 5 -19.12 0.87 2.42
CA GLU A 5 -20.59 0.89 2.31
C GLU A 5 -21.23 0.16 3.51
N GLY A 6 -22.37 0.67 3.98
CA GLY A 6 -23.18 0.03 5.03
C GLY A 6 -22.95 0.60 6.45
N PRO A 7 -23.70 0.09 7.43
CA PRO A 7 -23.60 0.54 8.81
C PRO A 7 -22.24 0.18 9.42
N LYS A 8 -21.77 0.97 10.39
CA LYS A 8 -20.45 0.82 11.04
C LYS A 8 -20.13 -0.60 11.52
N THR A 9 -21.11 -1.36 11.93
CA THR A 9 -20.98 -2.74 12.44
C THR A 9 -20.89 -3.81 11.35
N GLN A 10 -21.17 -3.45 10.08
CA GLN A 10 -21.20 -4.37 8.93
C GLN A 10 -20.73 -3.68 7.67
N ARG A 11 -19.64 -2.90 7.75
CA ARG A 11 -19.09 -2.21 6.58
C ARG A 11 -18.58 -3.19 5.55
N ILE A 12 -19.06 -3.03 4.33
CA ILE A 12 -18.59 -3.72 3.14
C ILE A 12 -17.56 -2.82 2.47
N LYS A 13 -16.39 -3.35 2.20
CA LYS A 13 -15.30 -2.63 1.51
C LYS A 13 -15.29 -3.02 0.04
N LYS A 14 -15.51 -2.05 -0.85
CA LYS A 14 -15.55 -2.23 -2.31
C LYS A 14 -14.45 -1.42 -3.00
N LEU A 15 -13.92 -1.95 -4.07
CA LEU A 15 -13.04 -1.18 -4.95
C LEU A 15 -13.87 -0.15 -5.73
N ALA A 16 -13.46 1.10 -5.65
CA ALA A 16 -14.09 2.20 -6.38
C ALA A 16 -13.03 3.04 -7.12
N ILE A 17 -13.46 3.67 -8.20
CA ILE A 17 -12.68 4.64 -8.98
C ILE A 17 -13.45 5.94 -9.10
N MET A 18 -12.73 7.06 -9.13
CA MET A 18 -13.28 8.39 -9.34
C MET A 18 -12.22 9.28 -9.98
N ASP A 19 -12.62 10.42 -10.52
CA ASP A 19 -11.71 11.47 -10.91
C ASP A 19 -11.08 12.15 -9.68
N GLN A 20 -9.98 12.86 -9.87
CA GLN A 20 -9.26 13.53 -8.76
C GLN A 20 -10.07 14.60 -8.02
N ASP A 21 -11.13 15.13 -8.66
CA ASP A 21 -12.07 16.10 -8.09
C ASP A 21 -13.26 15.44 -7.38
N GLY A 22 -13.32 14.09 -7.36
CA GLY A 22 -14.41 13.30 -6.77
C GLY A 22 -15.56 13.00 -7.73
N ALA A 23 -15.51 13.50 -8.98
CA ALA A 23 -16.51 13.19 -9.97
C ALA A 23 -16.40 11.75 -10.52
N ASN A 24 -17.39 11.32 -11.31
CA ASN A 24 -17.42 10.03 -12.02
C ASN A 24 -17.15 8.82 -11.11
N ASN A 25 -17.58 8.89 -9.87
CA ASN A 25 -17.44 7.79 -8.92
C ASN A 25 -18.21 6.55 -9.38
N LYS A 26 -17.53 5.40 -9.44
CA LYS A 26 -18.15 4.10 -9.74
C LYS A 26 -17.45 2.96 -9.00
N PHE A 27 -18.20 1.92 -8.64
CA PHE A 27 -17.66 0.69 -8.10
C PHE A 27 -17.07 -0.17 -9.23
N LEU A 28 -15.90 -0.76 -8.96
CA LEU A 28 -15.24 -1.74 -9.83
C LEU A 28 -15.49 -3.18 -9.37
N THR A 29 -15.85 -3.38 -8.08
CA THR A 29 -16.28 -4.68 -7.54
C THR A 29 -17.70 -4.57 -7.04
N LEU A 30 -18.53 -5.58 -7.34
CA LEU A 30 -19.96 -5.60 -7.01
C LEU A 30 -20.29 -6.57 -5.86
N GLY A 31 -19.37 -7.47 -5.53
CA GLY A 31 -19.54 -8.46 -4.45
C GLY A 31 -19.42 -7.86 -3.05
N ASN A 32 -19.63 -8.71 -2.05
CA ASN A 32 -19.49 -8.37 -0.62
C ASN A 32 -18.15 -8.84 -0.04
N GLU A 33 -17.21 -9.23 -0.92
CA GLU A 33 -15.88 -9.64 -0.49
C GLU A 33 -15.09 -8.42 -0.02
N LEU A 34 -14.29 -8.63 1.02
CA LEU A 34 -13.40 -7.61 1.52
C LEU A 34 -12.36 -7.24 0.44
N VAL A 35 -12.24 -5.97 0.14
CA VAL A 35 -11.24 -5.42 -0.78
C VAL A 35 -10.33 -4.45 -0.02
N LEU A 36 -9.02 -4.58 -0.19
CA LEU A 36 -8.01 -3.73 0.45
C LEU A 36 -6.83 -3.46 -0.51
N THR A 37 -6.10 -2.41 -0.23
CA THR A 37 -4.81 -2.06 -0.84
C THR A 37 -4.77 -2.10 -2.37
N PRO A 38 -5.71 -1.43 -3.08
CA PRO A 38 -5.68 -1.37 -4.54
C PRO A 38 -4.44 -0.63 -5.04
N ARG A 39 -3.90 -1.07 -6.19
CA ARG A 39 -2.79 -0.38 -6.88
C ARG A 39 -2.97 -0.47 -8.38
N PHE A 40 -2.79 0.66 -9.06
CA PHE A 40 -2.81 0.70 -10.52
C PHE A 40 -1.52 0.13 -11.11
N ASN A 41 -1.67 -0.52 -12.26
CA ASN A 41 -0.56 -0.84 -13.14
C ASN A 41 -0.10 0.46 -13.84
N PRO A 42 1.19 0.80 -13.80
CA PRO A 42 1.68 2.03 -14.44
C PRO A 42 1.64 2.00 -15.98
N ALA A 43 1.45 0.84 -16.60
CA ALA A 43 1.52 0.64 -18.04
C ALA A 43 0.22 0.11 -18.69
N SER A 44 -0.85 -0.11 -17.92
CA SER A 44 -2.11 -0.66 -18.43
C SER A 44 -3.30 -0.33 -17.52
N GLN A 45 -4.52 -0.62 -17.99
CA GLN A 45 -5.79 -0.44 -17.25
C GLN A 45 -6.04 -1.57 -16.23
N MET A 46 -4.99 -2.04 -15.58
CA MET A 46 -5.10 -3.10 -14.59
C MET A 46 -4.91 -2.56 -13.17
N VAL A 47 -5.63 -3.15 -12.23
CA VAL A 47 -5.52 -2.86 -10.81
C VAL A 47 -5.25 -4.17 -10.07
N THR A 48 -4.24 -4.18 -9.19
CA THR A 48 -4.07 -5.25 -8.22
C THR A 48 -4.65 -4.84 -6.89
N TYR A 49 -5.21 -5.78 -6.15
CA TYR A 49 -5.81 -5.56 -4.84
C TYR A 49 -5.78 -6.83 -4.00
N LEU A 50 -6.02 -6.69 -2.70
CA LEU A 50 -6.21 -7.80 -1.78
C LEU A 50 -7.71 -8.10 -1.65
N SER A 51 -8.07 -9.37 -1.77
CA SER A 51 -9.39 -9.89 -1.40
C SER A 51 -9.27 -11.30 -0.84
N TYR A 52 -10.41 -11.94 -0.54
CA TYR A 52 -10.42 -13.27 0.02
C TYR A 52 -10.84 -14.32 -1.01
N PHE A 53 -10.07 -15.41 -1.09
CA PHE A 53 -10.42 -16.60 -1.86
C PHE A 53 -10.40 -17.82 -0.93
N LYS A 54 -11.52 -18.52 -0.84
CA LYS A 54 -11.68 -19.68 0.05
C LYS A 54 -11.22 -19.37 1.49
N ASN A 55 -11.65 -18.21 2.00
CA ASN A 55 -11.30 -17.69 3.34
C ASN A 55 -9.81 -17.40 3.59
N LYS A 56 -9.01 -17.28 2.53
CA LYS A 56 -7.61 -16.87 2.63
C LYS A 56 -7.37 -15.56 1.88
N PRO A 57 -6.62 -14.60 2.45
CA PRO A 57 -6.22 -13.40 1.73
C PRO A 57 -5.39 -13.75 0.48
N ARG A 58 -5.77 -13.17 -0.65
CA ARG A 58 -5.12 -13.35 -1.95
C ARG A 58 -4.98 -12.04 -2.68
N VAL A 59 -3.90 -11.91 -3.42
CA VAL A 59 -3.73 -10.84 -4.38
C VAL A 59 -4.54 -11.18 -5.63
N TYR A 60 -5.34 -10.21 -6.07
CA TYR A 60 -6.13 -10.26 -7.29
C TYR A 60 -5.60 -9.26 -8.30
N LEU A 61 -5.85 -9.55 -9.56
CA LEU A 61 -5.67 -8.67 -10.70
C LEU A 61 -7.05 -8.43 -11.34
N LEU A 62 -7.40 -7.17 -11.55
CA LEU A 62 -8.63 -6.73 -12.22
C LEU A 62 -8.26 -5.94 -13.46
N ASP A 63 -8.77 -6.33 -14.58
CA ASP A 63 -8.82 -5.52 -15.79
C ASP A 63 -10.03 -4.59 -15.72
N ILE A 64 -9.80 -3.27 -15.72
CA ILE A 64 -10.88 -2.27 -15.52
C ILE A 64 -11.81 -2.20 -16.74
N GLU A 65 -11.30 -2.45 -17.94
CA GLU A 65 -12.08 -2.36 -19.18
C GLU A 65 -13.03 -3.54 -19.34
N THR A 66 -12.51 -4.75 -19.08
CA THR A 66 -13.29 -5.99 -19.27
C THR A 66 -14.02 -6.45 -18.01
N GLY A 67 -13.61 -5.96 -16.83
CA GLY A 67 -14.09 -6.44 -15.53
C GLY A 67 -13.57 -7.83 -15.16
N THR A 68 -12.64 -8.39 -15.92
CA THR A 68 -12.08 -9.72 -15.66
C THR A 68 -11.20 -9.69 -14.40
N GLN A 69 -11.41 -10.68 -13.52
CA GLN A 69 -10.66 -10.82 -12.28
C GLN A 69 -9.97 -12.17 -12.22
N GLU A 70 -8.72 -12.19 -11.74
CA GLU A 70 -7.97 -13.41 -11.51
C GLU A 70 -7.15 -13.33 -10.23
N VAL A 71 -6.92 -14.48 -9.57
CA VAL A 71 -6.00 -14.61 -8.45
C VAL A 71 -4.56 -14.63 -8.98
N VAL A 72 -3.68 -13.85 -8.37
CA VAL A 72 -2.28 -13.73 -8.77
C VAL A 72 -1.42 -14.74 -8.03
N GLY A 73 -0.86 -15.70 -8.78
CA GLY A 73 0.01 -16.75 -8.26
C GLY A 73 -0.72 -17.87 -7.54
N ASP A 74 -0.08 -19.02 -7.50
CA ASP A 74 -0.55 -20.21 -6.77
C ASP A 74 0.31 -20.39 -5.52
N PHE A 75 -0.13 -19.74 -4.42
CA PHE A 75 0.56 -19.79 -3.15
C PHE A 75 -0.28 -20.54 -2.12
N PRO A 76 0.31 -21.48 -1.35
CA PRO A 76 -0.42 -22.23 -0.32
C PRO A 76 -0.84 -21.34 0.88
N GLY A 77 -0.01 -20.35 1.22
CA GLY A 77 -0.25 -19.38 2.28
C GLY A 77 -0.98 -18.11 1.85
N MET A 78 -0.89 -17.05 2.61
CA MET A 78 -1.53 -15.77 2.35
C MET A 78 -0.66 -14.85 1.49
N THR A 79 -1.25 -14.17 0.51
CA THR A 79 -0.57 -13.11 -0.27
C THR A 79 -1.25 -11.77 -0.06
N PHE A 80 -0.48 -10.70 0.13
CA PHE A 80 -1.01 -9.37 0.45
C PHE A 80 -0.04 -8.24 0.11
N ALA A 81 -0.50 -6.98 0.27
CA ALA A 81 0.26 -5.75 0.00
C ALA A 81 0.92 -5.71 -1.39
N PRO A 82 0.17 -5.95 -2.47
CA PRO A 82 0.72 -5.98 -3.82
C PRO A 82 1.09 -4.60 -4.34
N ARG A 83 2.16 -4.52 -5.15
CA ARG A 83 2.53 -3.34 -5.96
C ARG A 83 3.17 -3.77 -7.27
N PHE A 84 2.81 -3.08 -8.35
CA PHE A 84 3.44 -3.33 -9.65
C PHE A 84 4.89 -2.84 -9.70
N SER A 85 5.69 -3.48 -10.56
CA SER A 85 6.96 -2.93 -11.03
C SER A 85 6.72 -1.71 -11.94
N PRO A 86 7.72 -0.83 -12.13
CA PRO A 86 7.56 0.38 -12.95
C PRO A 86 7.18 0.11 -14.41
N ASP A 87 7.56 -1.06 -14.95
CA ASP A 87 7.18 -1.51 -16.29
C ASP A 87 5.83 -2.25 -16.35
N GLY A 88 5.16 -2.40 -15.21
CA GLY A 88 3.86 -3.07 -15.10
C GLY A 88 3.88 -4.59 -15.30
N LYS A 89 5.05 -5.21 -15.48
CA LYS A 89 5.17 -6.64 -15.84
C LYS A 89 5.30 -7.58 -14.65
N LYS A 90 5.59 -7.03 -13.47
CA LYS A 90 5.79 -7.80 -12.23
C LYS A 90 4.98 -7.21 -11.09
N ILE A 91 4.73 -8.03 -10.08
CA ILE A 91 4.15 -7.62 -8.81
C ILE A 91 5.12 -8.00 -7.69
N VAL A 92 5.49 -7.03 -6.84
CA VAL A 92 6.06 -7.30 -5.53
C VAL A 92 4.92 -7.44 -4.53
N MET A 93 4.95 -8.45 -3.68
CA MET A 93 3.94 -8.72 -2.67
C MET A 93 4.56 -9.38 -1.45
N SER A 94 3.81 -9.38 -0.35
CA SER A 94 4.14 -10.13 0.85
C SER A 94 3.47 -11.49 0.78
N TYR A 95 4.20 -12.54 1.17
CA TYR A 95 3.69 -13.88 1.33
C TYR A 95 3.91 -14.35 2.76
N SER A 96 2.87 -14.85 3.40
CA SER A 96 2.93 -15.47 4.72
C SER A 96 2.65 -16.96 4.60
N ASP A 97 3.64 -17.75 5.01
CA ASP A 97 3.52 -19.20 5.09
C ASP A 97 2.81 -19.58 6.40
N PRO A 98 1.69 -20.32 6.35
CA PRO A 98 0.96 -20.69 7.55
C PRO A 98 1.74 -21.61 8.50
N ASP A 99 2.72 -22.37 7.98
CA ASP A 99 3.48 -23.34 8.75
C ASP A 99 4.73 -22.73 9.40
N VAL A 100 5.22 -21.59 8.88
CA VAL A 100 6.46 -20.93 9.34
C VAL A 100 6.18 -19.75 10.27
N GLY A 101 5.04 -19.09 10.10
CA GLY A 101 4.62 -17.97 10.96
C GLY A 101 5.38 -16.65 10.71
N ASN A 102 6.16 -16.55 9.63
CA ASN A 102 6.80 -15.31 9.16
C ASN A 102 6.15 -14.80 7.87
N SER A 103 6.62 -13.66 7.41
CA SER A 103 6.20 -13.11 6.10
C SER A 103 7.42 -12.63 5.33
N GLU A 104 7.45 -12.89 4.03
CA GLU A 104 8.57 -12.60 3.19
C GLU A 104 8.14 -11.83 1.92
N ILE A 105 9.08 -11.09 1.34
CA ILE A 105 8.88 -10.37 0.08
C ILE A 105 9.10 -11.32 -1.10
N TYR A 106 8.11 -11.36 -2.00
CA TYR A 106 8.16 -12.09 -3.26
C TYR A 106 7.95 -11.16 -4.44
N ILE A 107 8.58 -11.47 -5.56
CA ILE A 107 8.27 -10.90 -6.87
C ILE A 107 7.61 -12.00 -7.70
N LEU A 108 6.48 -11.70 -8.34
CA LEU A 108 5.82 -12.53 -9.32
C LEU A 108 5.90 -11.87 -10.69
N ASP A 109 6.32 -12.60 -11.69
CA ASP A 109 6.30 -12.19 -13.08
C ASP A 109 4.93 -12.53 -13.68
N LEU A 110 4.24 -11.54 -14.23
CA LEU A 110 2.86 -11.68 -14.73
C LEU A 110 2.79 -12.47 -16.04
N GLN A 111 3.84 -12.46 -16.83
CA GLN A 111 3.87 -13.17 -18.10
C GLN A 111 4.20 -14.66 -17.90
N THR A 112 5.25 -14.95 -17.15
CA THR A 112 5.72 -16.34 -16.93
C THR A 112 5.03 -17.03 -15.77
N ARG A 113 4.31 -16.26 -14.91
CA ARG A 113 3.68 -16.72 -13.66
C ARG A 113 4.68 -17.30 -12.65
N SER A 114 5.97 -17.09 -12.88
CA SER A 114 7.01 -17.52 -11.95
C SER A 114 7.15 -16.55 -10.78
N SER A 115 7.37 -17.09 -9.58
CA SER A 115 7.63 -16.30 -8.38
C SER A 115 9.09 -16.44 -7.94
N LYS A 116 9.64 -15.35 -7.39
CA LYS A 116 10.96 -15.29 -6.78
C LYS A 116 10.88 -14.76 -5.38
N ARG A 117 11.36 -15.50 -4.39
CA ARG A 117 11.55 -15.05 -3.02
C ARG A 117 12.72 -14.07 -2.98
N ILE A 118 12.55 -12.93 -2.35
CA ILE A 118 13.54 -11.84 -2.24
C ILE A 118 14.16 -11.79 -0.85
N THR A 119 13.36 -11.99 0.20
CA THR A 119 13.84 -12.07 1.57
C THR A 119 13.70 -13.49 2.10
N ASP A 120 14.62 -13.90 2.99
CA ASP A 120 14.65 -15.24 3.60
C ASP A 120 15.18 -15.14 5.01
N ASN A 121 14.27 -15.02 5.98
CA ASN A 121 14.64 -14.93 7.41
C ASN A 121 13.41 -15.24 8.30
N SER A 122 13.59 -15.23 9.62
CA SER A 122 12.52 -15.52 10.59
C SER A 122 11.66 -14.30 10.95
N SER A 123 11.89 -13.14 10.34
CA SER A 123 11.18 -11.89 10.64
C SER A 123 9.96 -11.70 9.74
N ILE A 124 9.19 -10.65 10.04
CA ILE A 124 8.05 -10.23 9.23
C ILE A 124 8.51 -9.14 8.25
N ASP A 125 8.74 -9.54 7.00
CA ASP A 125 9.11 -8.66 5.90
C ASP A 125 7.89 -8.39 5.01
N VAL A 126 7.41 -7.15 4.98
CA VAL A 126 6.13 -6.84 4.31
C VAL A 126 6.13 -5.47 3.61
N SER A 127 5.10 -5.24 2.80
CA SER A 127 4.82 -3.96 2.13
C SER A 127 5.92 -3.49 1.18
N GLY A 128 6.35 -4.38 0.30
CA GLY A 128 7.36 -4.08 -0.72
C GLY A 128 6.91 -3.02 -1.72
N SER A 129 7.85 -2.15 -2.15
CA SER A 129 7.65 -1.17 -3.24
C SER A 129 8.92 -1.07 -4.08
N PHE A 130 8.80 -1.20 -5.39
CA PHE A 130 9.93 -1.06 -6.32
C PHE A 130 10.47 0.37 -6.37
N SER A 131 11.78 0.51 -6.58
CA SER A 131 12.39 1.75 -7.07
C SER A 131 11.94 2.01 -8.52
N PRO A 132 11.94 3.29 -8.99
CA PRO A 132 11.50 3.62 -10.35
C PRO A 132 12.32 2.97 -11.48
N ASP A 133 13.56 2.59 -11.21
CA ASP A 133 14.40 1.82 -12.13
C ASP A 133 14.18 0.30 -12.05
N GLY A 134 13.29 -0.16 -11.15
CA GLY A 134 12.96 -1.57 -10.94
C GLY A 134 14.05 -2.41 -10.30
N LYS A 135 15.21 -1.83 -9.92
CA LYS A 135 16.38 -2.59 -9.44
C LYS A 135 16.37 -2.86 -7.95
N LYS A 136 15.62 -2.08 -7.18
CA LYS A 136 15.57 -2.18 -5.72
C LYS A 136 14.13 -2.28 -5.22
N ILE A 137 13.99 -2.77 -3.98
CA ILE A 137 12.72 -2.84 -3.26
C ILE A 137 12.93 -2.20 -1.91
N VAL A 138 12.04 -1.27 -1.53
CA VAL A 138 11.90 -0.79 -0.17
C VAL A 138 10.79 -1.59 0.52
N PHE A 139 10.97 -1.97 1.77
CA PHE A 139 10.00 -2.72 2.56
C PHE A 139 10.18 -2.45 4.06
N ASN A 140 9.24 -2.86 4.89
CA ASN A 140 9.43 -2.83 6.33
C ASN A 140 9.64 -4.23 6.90
N SER A 141 10.47 -4.28 7.95
CA SER A 141 10.88 -5.51 8.63
C SER A 141 11.04 -5.29 10.13
N ASP A 142 10.71 -6.29 10.93
CA ASP A 142 10.91 -6.29 12.39
C ASP A 142 12.16 -7.04 12.84
N ARG A 143 13.08 -7.38 11.93
CA ARG A 143 14.32 -8.15 12.17
C ARG A 143 15.23 -7.61 13.28
N THR A 144 15.06 -6.37 13.69
CA THR A 144 15.81 -5.74 14.79
C THR A 144 14.94 -5.45 16.01
N GLY A 145 13.81 -6.17 16.17
CA GLY A 145 12.88 -6.08 17.29
C GLY A 145 11.80 -5.00 17.17
N ARG A 146 11.95 -4.07 16.22
CA ARG A 146 10.94 -3.08 15.82
C ARG A 146 10.85 -3.01 14.32
N ARG A 147 9.72 -2.52 13.82
CA ARG A 147 9.51 -2.34 12.38
C ARG A 147 10.30 -1.14 11.87
N HIS A 148 11.25 -1.42 11.00
CA HIS A 148 12.11 -0.44 10.34
C HIS A 148 12.00 -0.57 8.83
N ILE A 149 12.42 0.48 8.10
CA ILE A 149 12.45 0.48 6.64
C ILE A 149 13.83 0.00 6.17
N TYR A 150 13.79 -0.94 5.23
CA TYR A 150 14.95 -1.53 4.57
C TYR A 150 14.86 -1.36 3.06
N ILE A 151 16.01 -1.33 2.40
CA ILE A 151 16.14 -1.44 0.94
C ILE A 151 16.97 -2.68 0.64
N ILE A 152 16.55 -3.41 -0.38
CA ILE A 152 17.22 -4.60 -0.91
C ILE A 152 17.24 -4.55 -2.45
N GLY A 153 18.23 -5.16 -3.10
CA GLY A 153 18.19 -5.38 -4.54
C GLY A 153 17.05 -6.33 -4.94
N ASN A 154 16.50 -6.20 -6.13
CA ASN A 154 15.51 -7.13 -6.66
C ASN A 154 16.09 -8.55 -6.92
N ASP A 155 17.42 -8.69 -6.79
CA ASP A 155 18.14 -9.95 -6.79
C ASP A 155 18.22 -10.61 -5.40
N GLY A 156 17.79 -9.92 -4.34
CA GLY A 156 17.87 -10.35 -2.94
C GLY A 156 19.18 -9.96 -2.24
N LYS A 157 20.02 -9.13 -2.86
CA LYS A 157 21.31 -8.71 -2.29
C LYS A 157 21.32 -7.27 -1.82
N ASN A 158 22.41 -6.87 -1.14
CA ASN A 158 22.67 -5.51 -0.70
C ASN A 158 21.59 -4.94 0.25
N LEU A 159 21.12 -5.77 1.18
CA LEU A 159 20.17 -5.36 2.22
C LEU A 159 20.77 -4.23 3.08
N LYS A 160 20.01 -3.14 3.25
CA LYS A 160 20.40 -1.98 4.06
C LYS A 160 19.18 -1.44 4.79
N ARG A 161 19.30 -1.24 6.12
CA ARG A 161 18.33 -0.45 6.91
C ARG A 161 18.54 1.03 6.62
N ILE A 162 17.46 1.78 6.39
CA ILE A 162 17.50 3.23 6.13
C ILE A 162 16.84 4.05 7.24
N SER A 163 15.75 3.59 7.88
CA SER A 163 15.16 4.31 9.01
C SER A 163 16.06 4.24 10.25
N ARG A 164 16.31 5.37 10.90
CA ARG A 164 17.24 5.50 12.02
C ARG A 164 16.58 5.92 13.32
N GLU A 165 15.50 6.71 13.21
CA GLU A 165 14.81 7.31 14.34
C GLU A 165 13.98 6.30 15.13
N ALA A 166 13.52 6.71 16.32
CA ALA A 166 12.62 5.93 17.16
C ALA A 166 11.24 5.72 16.47
N GLY A 167 10.42 4.85 17.05
CA GLY A 167 9.09 4.49 16.53
C GLY A 167 9.10 3.25 15.66
N SER A 168 7.95 2.93 15.10
CA SER A 168 7.73 1.82 14.17
C SER A 168 7.29 2.35 12.82
N TYR A 169 7.84 1.81 11.76
CA TYR A 169 7.62 2.25 10.38
C TYR A 169 6.83 1.21 9.60
N TYR A 170 5.89 1.67 8.78
CA TYR A 170 4.96 0.83 8.03
C TYR A 170 4.79 1.36 6.61
N THR A 171 4.34 0.49 5.71
CA THR A 171 3.89 0.82 4.35
C THR A 171 4.81 1.79 3.58
N PRO A 172 6.13 1.52 3.50
CA PRO A 172 7.03 2.39 2.74
C PRO A 172 6.71 2.36 1.26
N VAL A 173 6.77 3.52 0.61
CA VAL A 173 6.51 3.67 -0.83
C VAL A 173 7.58 4.53 -1.48
N TRP A 174 8.21 4.00 -2.52
CA TRP A 174 9.22 4.74 -3.28
C TRP A 174 8.57 5.85 -4.11
N SER A 175 9.13 7.05 -4.08
CA SER A 175 8.74 8.16 -4.94
C SER A 175 8.96 7.80 -6.42
N PRO A 176 8.03 8.13 -7.34
CA PRO A 176 8.26 7.93 -8.79
C PRO A 176 9.46 8.72 -9.33
N ARG A 177 9.91 9.73 -8.61
CA ARG A 177 11.13 10.49 -8.94
C ARG A 177 12.42 9.79 -8.50
N GLY A 178 12.33 8.77 -7.63
CA GLY A 178 13.47 7.98 -7.15
C GLY A 178 14.27 8.61 -6.01
N ASP A 179 13.89 9.77 -5.54
CA ASP A 179 14.61 10.59 -4.57
C ASP A 179 14.18 10.36 -3.10
N MET A 180 12.95 9.92 -2.87
CA MET A 180 12.37 9.83 -1.53
C MET A 180 11.61 8.54 -1.30
N ILE A 181 11.43 8.22 -0.01
CA ILE A 181 10.51 7.19 0.50
C ILE A 181 9.45 7.86 1.36
N ALA A 182 8.17 7.64 1.04
CA ALA A 182 7.06 7.98 1.94
C ALA A 182 6.74 6.76 2.82
N PHE A 183 6.26 7.00 4.04
CA PHE A 183 5.97 5.94 5.00
C PHE A 183 4.91 6.38 6.02
N THR A 184 4.31 5.40 6.67
CA THR A 184 3.57 5.59 7.92
C THR A 184 4.52 5.36 9.09
N LYS A 185 4.50 6.22 10.11
CA LYS A 185 5.25 6.06 11.36
C LYS A 185 4.32 6.08 12.54
N GLN A 186 4.54 5.18 13.47
CA GLN A 186 3.87 5.18 14.79
C GLN A 186 4.90 5.48 15.87
N GLU A 187 4.64 6.54 16.65
CA GLU A 187 5.49 6.94 17.76
C GLU A 187 4.67 7.67 18.84
N GLY A 188 4.90 7.35 20.10
CA GLY A 188 4.20 8.00 21.22
C GLY A 188 2.67 7.90 21.17
N GLY A 189 2.12 6.79 20.64
CA GLY A 189 0.68 6.57 20.50
C GLY A 189 0.01 7.41 19.39
N GLN A 190 0.79 8.04 18.53
CA GLN A 190 0.33 8.82 17.39
C GLN A 190 0.80 8.20 16.08
N PHE A 191 0.06 8.45 15.00
CA PHE A 191 0.43 8.05 13.65
C PHE A 191 0.78 9.28 12.81
N TYR A 192 1.75 9.10 11.93
CA TYR A 192 2.29 10.14 11.05
C TYR A 192 2.44 9.61 9.63
N ILE A 193 2.24 10.47 8.64
CA ILE A 193 2.80 10.29 7.31
C ILE A 193 4.11 11.06 7.26
N GLY A 194 5.18 10.37 6.91
CA GLY A 194 6.51 10.94 6.80
C GLY A 194 7.13 10.69 5.43
N VAL A 195 8.20 11.43 5.17
CA VAL A 195 9.09 11.24 4.03
C VAL A 195 10.53 11.30 4.49
N MET A 196 11.40 10.55 3.80
CA MET A 196 12.86 10.60 3.99
C MET A 196 13.56 10.43 2.63
N GLU A 197 14.80 10.82 2.54
CA GLU A 197 15.65 10.48 1.39
C GLU A 197 15.97 9.00 1.34
N ILE A 198 16.39 8.50 0.18
CA ILE A 198 16.64 7.07 -0.03
C ILE A 198 17.79 6.49 0.81
N ASP A 199 18.64 7.33 1.36
CA ASP A 199 19.70 6.92 2.29
C ASP A 199 19.27 6.96 3.77
N GLY A 200 18.03 7.43 4.03
CA GLY A 200 17.42 7.60 5.36
C GLY A 200 17.67 8.94 6.01
N SER A 201 18.31 9.88 5.32
CA SER A 201 18.50 11.26 5.78
C SER A 201 17.23 12.10 5.60
N ASN A 202 17.21 13.29 6.19
CA ASN A 202 16.15 14.29 6.05
C ASN A 202 14.74 13.75 6.34
N GLU A 203 14.64 12.82 7.32
CA GLU A 203 13.34 12.32 7.79
C GLU A 203 12.50 13.47 8.34
N ARG A 204 11.27 13.62 7.87
CA ARG A 204 10.32 14.62 8.36
C ARG A 204 8.88 14.11 8.29
N MET A 205 8.09 14.50 9.27
CA MET A 205 6.66 14.20 9.32
C MET A 205 5.90 15.34 8.62
N ILE A 206 4.99 14.98 7.70
CA ILE A 206 4.20 15.94 6.92
C ILE A 206 2.72 15.93 7.27
N ALA A 207 2.21 14.84 7.85
CA ALA A 207 0.85 14.76 8.38
C ALA A 207 0.82 13.96 9.68
N LYS A 208 -0.18 14.25 10.53
CA LYS A 208 -0.39 13.61 11.83
C LYS A 208 -1.88 13.41 12.06
N SER A 209 -2.24 12.25 12.65
CA SER A 209 -3.61 12.00 13.13
C SER A 209 -3.60 10.94 14.23
N PHE A 210 -4.78 10.69 14.82
CA PHE A 210 -5.01 9.54 15.70
C PHE A 210 -4.72 8.22 14.95
N HIS A 211 -5.23 8.08 13.74
CA HIS A 211 -4.89 7.03 12.80
C HIS A 211 -4.76 7.64 11.40
N VAL A 212 -3.59 7.54 10.81
CA VAL A 212 -3.31 7.94 9.42
C VAL A 212 -2.39 6.89 8.83
N GLU A 213 -2.69 6.42 7.60
CA GLU A 213 -1.95 5.32 6.99
C GLU A 213 -2.04 5.33 5.47
N GLY A 214 -1.20 4.48 4.84
CA GLY A 214 -1.29 4.09 3.45
C GLY A 214 -0.89 5.19 2.47
N PRO A 215 0.28 5.84 2.63
CA PRO A 215 0.70 6.86 1.69
C PRO A 215 0.88 6.29 0.28
N THR A 216 0.45 7.07 -0.72
CA THR A 216 0.68 6.79 -2.13
C THR A 216 1.07 8.08 -2.85
N TRP A 217 2.06 8.00 -3.74
CA TRP A 217 2.54 9.14 -4.50
C TRP A 217 1.65 9.44 -5.69
N SER A 218 1.44 10.74 -5.95
CA SER A 218 0.97 11.17 -7.27
C SER A 218 2.01 10.81 -8.35
N PRO A 219 1.60 10.57 -9.60
CA PRO A 219 2.53 10.16 -10.68
C PRO A 219 3.70 11.12 -10.91
N ASN A 220 3.50 12.43 -10.64
CA ASN A 220 4.55 13.45 -10.75
C ASN A 220 5.46 13.55 -9.51
N GLY A 221 5.18 12.79 -8.44
CA GLY A 221 5.96 12.78 -7.20
C GLY A 221 5.88 14.06 -6.37
N ARG A 222 4.84 14.90 -6.57
CA ARG A 222 4.68 16.18 -5.85
C ARG A 222 3.71 16.11 -4.68
N TYR A 223 2.79 15.16 -4.71
CA TYR A 223 1.74 15.01 -3.72
C TYR A 223 1.73 13.60 -3.16
N LEU A 224 1.31 13.48 -1.91
CA LEU A 224 0.92 12.22 -1.30
C LEU A 224 -0.58 12.20 -1.08
N MET A 225 -1.19 11.03 -1.26
CA MET A 225 -2.54 10.73 -0.82
C MET A 225 -2.47 9.64 0.24
N TYR A 226 -3.34 9.73 1.24
CA TYR A 226 -3.43 8.79 2.35
C TYR A 226 -4.84 8.86 2.94
N PHE A 227 -5.17 7.98 3.86
CA PHE A 227 -6.43 8.09 4.59
C PHE A 227 -6.19 8.46 6.07
N LYS A 228 -7.16 9.12 6.65
CA LYS A 228 -7.28 9.34 8.09
C LYS A 228 -8.56 8.68 8.57
N GLU A 229 -8.50 8.11 9.76
CA GLU A 229 -9.66 7.63 10.49
C GLU A 229 -9.85 8.51 11.72
N ASP A 230 -11.07 8.97 11.92
CA ASP A 230 -11.43 9.75 13.10
C ASP A 230 -11.40 8.87 14.36
N ARG A 231 -11.27 9.50 15.53
CA ARG A 231 -11.35 8.76 16.80
C ARG A 231 -12.67 8.01 16.88
N THR A 232 -12.59 6.79 17.41
CA THR A 232 -13.74 6.00 17.77
C THR A 232 -14.63 6.78 18.74
N ALA A 233 -15.95 6.77 18.54
CA ALA A 233 -16.90 7.30 19.49
C ALA A 233 -16.84 6.55 20.82
N SER A 234 -17.38 7.14 21.89
CA SER A 234 -17.36 6.57 23.25
C SER A 234 -18.02 5.21 23.38
N ASP A 235 -18.84 4.80 22.41
CA ASP A 235 -19.51 3.49 22.33
C ASP A 235 -18.65 2.42 21.64
N GLY A 236 -17.37 2.71 21.29
CA GLY A 236 -16.47 1.79 20.61
C GLY A 236 -16.69 1.68 19.10
N SER A 237 -17.65 2.39 18.50
CA SER A 237 -17.84 2.42 17.06
C SER A 237 -16.66 3.12 16.36
N GLY A 238 -16.04 2.48 15.36
CA GLY A 238 -14.92 3.05 14.60
C GLY A 238 -15.26 4.40 13.97
N GLY A 239 -14.28 5.29 13.89
CA GLY A 239 -14.38 6.56 13.20
C GLY A 239 -14.69 6.40 11.72
N GLU A 240 -14.99 7.48 11.04
CA GLU A 240 -15.16 7.51 9.60
C GLU A 240 -13.80 7.69 8.93
N SER A 241 -13.49 6.84 7.94
CA SER A 241 -12.27 6.96 7.13
C SER A 241 -12.50 7.97 6.01
N SER A 242 -11.52 8.85 5.79
CA SER A 242 -11.55 9.86 4.74
C SER A 242 -10.20 9.97 4.03
N LEU A 243 -10.22 10.28 2.74
CA LEU A 243 -9.02 10.47 1.94
C LEU A 243 -8.51 11.91 2.04
N PHE A 244 -7.20 12.05 2.07
CA PHE A 244 -6.51 13.35 2.07
C PHE A 244 -5.37 13.35 1.06
N SER A 245 -5.12 14.50 0.47
CA SER A 245 -3.90 14.78 -0.28
C SER A 245 -3.12 15.91 0.37
N ILE A 246 -1.79 15.85 0.27
CA ILE A 246 -0.89 16.85 0.80
C ILE A 246 0.32 17.00 -0.13
N ASP A 247 0.86 18.20 -0.25
CA ASP A 247 2.14 18.41 -0.92
C ASP A 247 3.32 18.12 0.03
N LEU A 248 4.51 18.09 -0.52
CA LEU A 248 5.72 17.80 0.25
C LEU A 248 6.12 18.89 1.24
N THR A 249 5.48 20.06 1.22
CA THR A 249 5.71 21.11 2.22
C THR A 249 4.99 20.80 3.54
N GLY A 250 3.92 19.97 3.49
CA GLY A 250 3.09 19.64 4.64
C GLY A 250 2.03 20.70 5.00
N TYR A 251 1.88 21.76 4.20
CA TYR A 251 0.95 22.88 4.50
C TYR A 251 -0.36 22.84 3.72
N ASN A 252 -0.40 22.20 2.56
CA ASN A 252 -1.55 22.18 1.65
C ASN A 252 -2.34 20.87 1.76
N GLU A 253 -2.69 20.46 2.98
CA GLU A 253 -3.54 19.29 3.17
C GLU A 253 -4.98 19.59 2.72
N ARG A 254 -5.55 18.68 1.93
CA ARG A 254 -6.93 18.78 1.43
C ARG A 254 -7.64 17.44 1.61
N LYS A 255 -8.87 17.50 2.14
CA LYS A 255 -9.78 16.36 2.14
C LYS A 255 -10.28 16.13 0.71
N ILE A 256 -10.26 14.88 0.27
CA ILE A 256 -10.85 14.46 -1.01
C ILE A 256 -12.27 14.02 -0.73
N ILE A 257 -13.22 14.60 -1.47
CA ILE A 257 -14.63 14.31 -1.28
C ILE A 257 -14.94 12.95 -1.93
N THR A 258 -15.46 12.05 -1.09
CA THR A 258 -15.97 10.73 -1.51
C THR A 258 -17.42 10.59 -1.07
N PRO A 259 -18.29 9.87 -1.81
CA PRO A 259 -19.71 9.71 -1.43
C PRO A 259 -19.90 8.99 -0.10
N LEU A 260 -18.96 8.13 0.28
CA LEU A 260 -18.96 7.29 1.48
C LEU A 260 -17.61 7.35 2.16
N GLY A 261 -17.45 6.70 3.31
CA GLY A 261 -16.15 6.48 3.93
C GLY A 261 -15.16 5.85 2.95
N ALA A 262 -13.88 6.23 3.03
CA ALA A 262 -12.89 5.80 2.06
C ALA A 262 -11.50 5.60 2.68
N SER A 263 -10.84 4.50 2.28
CA SER A 263 -9.47 4.14 2.68
C SER A 263 -8.63 3.67 1.50
N ASP A 264 -7.38 3.35 1.75
CA ASP A 264 -6.44 2.73 0.80
C ASP A 264 -6.41 3.41 -0.58
N PRO A 265 -6.06 4.70 -0.69
CA PRO A 265 -6.03 5.40 -1.96
C PRO A 265 -4.94 4.86 -2.89
N ALA A 266 -5.17 4.95 -4.18
CA ALA A 266 -4.17 4.72 -5.21
C ALA A 266 -4.37 5.70 -6.36
N TRP A 267 -3.28 6.33 -6.80
CA TRP A 267 -3.29 7.15 -8.02
C TRP A 267 -3.25 6.27 -9.26
N SER A 268 -4.03 6.63 -10.27
CA SER A 268 -3.85 6.09 -11.62
C SER A 268 -2.57 6.68 -12.26
N PRO A 269 -1.95 5.98 -13.21
CA PRO A 269 -0.92 6.58 -14.04
C PRO A 269 -1.49 7.77 -14.83
N LEU A 270 -0.62 8.69 -15.24
CA LEU A 270 -0.97 9.67 -16.26
C LEU A 270 -1.11 8.92 -17.58
N MET A 271 -2.28 8.93 -18.16
CA MET A 271 -2.57 8.40 -19.50
C MET A 271 -2.46 9.53 -20.51
#